data_eeb77cf9ab2cf2a7e1c3d38741e25b1d
#
_entry.id   eeb77cf9ab2cf2a7e1c3d38741e25b1d
#
_cell.length_a   1.000
_cell.length_b   1.000
_cell.length_c   1.000
_cell.angle_alpha   90.00
_cell.angle_beta   90.00
_cell.angle_gamma   90.00
#
_symmetry.space_group_name_H-M   'P 1'
#
loop_
_entity.id
_entity.type
_entity.pdbx_description
1 polymer ?
#
loop_
_entity_poly.entity_id
_entity_poly.type
_entity_poly.pdbx_seq_one_letter_code
_entity_poly.pdbx_strand_id
1 'polypeptide(L)' 'MFLNQLIKEKLKLTNKTITCFFCFKQFEVSLEISTSFTGDMIEIYDCEICCNPNKLDYAVYDGEINIKNVSDGND' A
#
# COMPACT_ATOMS: atom_id res chain seq x y z
N MET A 1 31.23 7.74 3.22
CA MET A 1 30.96 7.24 3.30
C MET A 1 30.32 6.39 3.24
N PHE A 2 30.19 5.92 3.24
CA PHE A 2 29.62 5.05 3.24
C PHE A 2 28.35 5.04 3.29
N LEU A 3 27.87 5.83 3.36
CA LEU A 3 26.62 6.00 3.41
C LEU A 3 25.91 5.41 2.36
N ASN A 4 26.36 5.49 1.22
CA ASN A 4 25.68 5.01 0.10
C ASN A 4 25.47 3.59 0.22
N GLN A 5 26.21 2.92 0.94
CA GLN A 5 26.01 1.55 1.05
C GLN A 5 24.78 1.26 1.70
N LEU A 6 24.31 2.14 2.48
CA LEU A 6 23.11 1.90 3.16
C LEU A 6 21.96 1.87 2.29
N ILE A 7 22.11 2.25 1.07
CA ILE A 7 21.01 2.29 0.20
C ILE A 7 21.02 1.16 -0.71
N LYS A 8 21.25 0.00 -0.20
CA LYS A 8 21.21 -1.11 -1.04
C LYS A 8 19.81 -1.51 -1.28
N GLU A 9 18.91 -1.20 -0.37
CA GLU A 9 17.54 -1.50 -0.59
C GLU A 9 16.99 -0.58 -1.60
N LYS A 10 16.21 -1.07 -2.52
CA LYS A 10 15.59 -0.24 -3.52
C LYS A 10 14.13 -0.13 -3.19
N LEU A 11 13.58 1.07 -3.37
CA LEU A 11 12.16 1.29 -3.17
C LEU A 11 11.46 1.15 -4.51
N LYS A 12 10.35 0.47 -4.50
CA LYS A 12 9.58 0.24 -5.71
C LYS A 12 8.22 0.87 -5.51
N LEU A 13 7.81 1.70 -6.46
CA LEU A 13 6.51 2.34 -6.41
C LEU A 13 5.56 1.53 -7.29
N THR A 14 4.48 1.06 -6.70
CA THR A 14 3.51 0.24 -7.40
C THR A 14 2.14 0.86 -7.24
N ASN A 15 1.42 1.02 -8.34
CA ASN A 15 0.06 1.55 -8.29
C ASN A 15 -0.92 0.40 -8.28
N LYS A 16 -1.89 0.47 -7.40
CA LYS A 16 -2.92 -0.56 -7.31
C LYS A 16 -4.28 0.11 -7.29
N THR A 17 -5.26 -0.51 -7.94
CA THR A 17 -6.62 -0.02 -7.92
C THR A 17 -7.37 -0.79 -6.85
N ILE A 18 -8.01 -0.07 -5.95
CA ILE A 18 -8.79 -0.70 -4.91
C ILE A 18 -10.21 -0.16 -4.93
N THR A 19 -11.12 -0.86 -4.29
CA THR A 19 -12.51 -0.45 -4.20
C THR A 19 -12.75 0.14 -2.83
N CYS A 20 -13.29 1.34 -2.78
CA CYS A 20 -13.57 2.01 -1.52
C CYS A 20 -14.56 1.19 -0.70
N PHE A 21 -14.29 1.05 0.57
CA PHE A 21 -15.14 0.30 1.47
C PHE A 21 -16.48 1.02 1.70
N PHE A 22 -16.49 2.32 1.54
CA PHE A 22 -17.68 3.12 1.85
C PHE A 22 -18.55 3.40 0.62
N CYS A 23 -17.97 3.90 -0.44
CA CYS A 23 -18.76 4.30 -1.61
C CYS A 23 -18.69 3.30 -2.75
N PHE A 24 -17.86 2.28 -2.61
CA PHE A 24 -17.69 1.22 -3.59
C PHE A 24 -17.21 1.67 -4.96
N LYS A 25 -16.65 2.87 -5.04
CA LYS A 25 -16.03 3.31 -6.28
C LYS A 25 -14.56 2.90 -6.24
N GLN A 26 -13.98 2.74 -7.40
CA GLN A 26 -12.58 2.33 -7.48
C GLN A 26 -11.69 3.54 -7.54
N PHE A 27 -10.54 3.47 -6.91
CA PHE A 27 -9.55 4.52 -6.99
C PHE A 27 -8.16 3.90 -6.88
N GLU A 28 -7.16 4.64 -7.33
CA GLU A 28 -5.81 4.11 -7.40
C GLU A 28 -4.99 4.61 -6.22
N VAL A 29 -4.20 3.74 -5.66
CA VAL A 29 -3.27 4.11 -4.59
C VAL A 29 -1.86 3.77 -5.03
N SER A 30 -0.90 4.56 -4.58
CA SER A 30 0.50 4.31 -4.87
C SER A 30 1.16 3.76 -3.62
N LEU A 31 1.73 2.58 -3.74
CA LEU A 31 2.36 1.90 -2.63
C LEU A 31 3.86 1.86 -2.85
N GLU A 32 4.61 2.35 -1.89
CA GLU A 32 6.06 2.35 -1.98
C GLU A 32 6.58 1.29 -1.04
N ILE A 33 7.29 0.32 -1.54
CA ILE A 33 7.78 -0.79 -0.74
C ILE A 33 9.26 -1.02 -1.00
N SER A 34 9.92 -1.59 -0.02
CA SER A 34 11.31 -2.00 -0.18
C SER A 34 11.31 -3.34 -0.90
N THR A 35 12.17 -3.51 -1.88
CA THR A 35 12.23 -4.76 -2.63
C THR A 35 12.76 -5.90 -1.77
N SER A 36 13.34 -5.59 -0.62
CA SER A 36 13.82 -6.65 0.27
C SER A 36 12.81 -6.99 1.35
N PHE A 37 11.70 -6.28 1.41
CA PHE A 37 10.71 -6.52 2.45
C PHE A 37 9.78 -7.68 2.08
N THR A 38 9.46 -8.49 3.06
CA THR A 38 8.48 -9.56 2.89
C THR A 38 7.63 -9.58 4.15
N GLY A 39 6.33 -9.58 4.00
CA GLY A 39 5.43 -9.64 5.13
C GLY A 39 4.15 -8.88 4.88
N ASP A 40 3.36 -8.70 5.92
CA ASP A 40 2.08 -8.02 5.83
C ASP A 40 2.24 -6.55 6.20
N MET A 41 1.46 -5.71 5.54
CA MET A 41 1.46 -4.28 5.82
C MET A 41 0.03 -3.80 5.91
N ILE A 42 -0.18 -2.75 6.72
CA ILE A 42 -1.48 -2.11 6.82
C ILE A 42 -1.25 -0.63 6.67
N GLU A 43 -2.00 0.01 5.78
CA GLU A 43 -1.91 1.45 5.58
C GLU A 43 -3.30 2.02 5.37
N ILE A 44 -3.44 3.30 5.65
CA ILE A 44 -4.73 3.98 5.52
C ILE A 44 -4.65 4.94 4.34
N TYR A 45 -5.63 4.85 3.45
CA TYR A 45 -5.71 5.74 2.31
C TYR A 45 -7.12 6.33 2.23
N ASP A 46 -7.20 7.63 2.02
CA ASP A 46 -8.49 8.29 1.89
C ASP A 46 -9.01 8.11 0.47
N CYS A 47 -10.28 7.81 0.35
CA CYS A 47 -10.89 7.68 -0.96
C CYS A 47 -10.90 9.04 -1.65
N GLU A 48 -10.58 9.08 -2.92
CA GLU A 48 -10.54 10.33 -3.67
C GLU A 48 -11.93 10.85 -3.94
N ILE A 49 -12.95 10.03 -3.78
CA ILE A 49 -14.31 10.41 -4.12
C ILE A 49 -15.12 10.78 -2.88
N CYS A 50 -15.13 9.94 -1.88
CA CYS A 50 -15.94 10.21 -0.70
C CYS A 50 -15.11 10.65 0.52
N CYS A 51 -13.80 10.64 0.38
CA CYS A 51 -12.87 11.12 1.40
C CYS A 51 -12.89 10.32 2.70
N ASN A 52 -13.47 9.15 2.71
CA ASN A 52 -13.44 8.31 3.91
C ASN A 52 -12.17 7.46 3.94
N PRO A 53 -11.62 7.21 5.11
CA PRO A 53 -10.38 6.45 5.20
C PRO A 53 -10.61 4.96 5.00
N ASN A 54 -9.78 4.37 4.18
CA ASN A 54 -9.83 2.94 3.91
C ASN A 54 -8.58 2.29 4.49
N LYS A 55 -8.77 1.23 5.26
CA LYS A 55 -7.64 0.47 5.78
C LYS A 55 -7.30 -0.60 4.76
N LEU A 56 -6.10 -0.52 4.24
CA LEU A 56 -5.64 -1.43 3.21
C LEU A 56 -4.69 -2.43 3.85
N ASP A 57 -5.07 -3.70 3.80
CA ASP A 57 -4.28 -4.77 4.34
C ASP A 57 -3.69 -5.52 3.16
N TYR A 58 -2.38 -5.54 3.04
CA TYR A 58 -1.75 -6.20 1.90
C TYR A 58 -0.50 -6.93 2.33
N ALA A 59 -0.10 -7.88 1.52
CA ALA A 59 1.11 -8.65 1.76
C ALA A 59 2.11 -8.36 0.66
N VAL A 60 3.38 -8.35 1.01
CA VAL A 60 4.46 -8.12 0.08
C VAL A 60 5.33 -9.35 0.05
N TYR A 61 5.61 -9.86 -1.13
CA TYR A 61 6.46 -11.01 -1.28
C TYR A 61 7.22 -10.89 -2.59
N ASP A 62 8.54 -10.91 -2.49
CA ASP A 62 9.39 -10.87 -3.68
C ASP A 62 9.07 -9.66 -4.55
N GLY A 63 8.84 -8.52 -3.93
CA GLY A 63 8.56 -7.29 -4.68
C GLY A 63 7.16 -7.18 -5.23
N GLU A 64 6.31 -8.15 -4.93
CA GLU A 64 4.93 -8.13 -5.42
C GLU A 64 3.98 -7.84 -4.28
N ILE A 65 2.92 -7.12 -4.59
CA ILE A 65 1.94 -6.73 -3.61
C ILE A 65 0.63 -7.47 -3.86
N ASN A 66 0.12 -8.11 -2.81
CA ASN A 66 -1.16 -8.78 -2.88
C ASN A 66 -2.10 -8.11 -1.90
N ILE A 67 -3.17 -7.50 -2.40
CA ILE A 67 -4.14 -6.83 -1.55
C ILE A 67 -5.00 -7.91 -0.90
N LYS A 68 -5.05 -7.90 0.41
CA LYS A 68 -5.79 -8.92 1.13
C LYS A 68 -7.17 -8.42 1.54
N ASN A 69 -7.29 -7.18 1.92
CA ASN A 69 -8.58 -6.67 2.39
C ASN A 69 -8.60 -5.15 2.37
N VAL A 70 -9.78 -4.59 2.20
CA VAL A 70 -9.98 -3.16 2.31
C VAL A 70 -11.14 -2.99 3.27
N SER A 71 -10.95 -2.23 4.32
CA SER A 71 -11.96 -2.08 5.35
C SER A 71 -11.99 -0.65 5.88
N ASP A 72 -12.82 -0.43 6.91
CA ASP A 72 -13.00 0.89 7.50
C ASP A 72 -11.71 1.30 8.21
N GLY A 73 -11.12 2.39 7.77
CA GLY A 73 -9.88 2.89 8.37
C GLY A 73 -10.06 3.47 9.75
N ASN A 74 -11.29 3.64 10.21
CA ASN A 74 -11.53 4.14 11.55
C ASN A 74 -11.57 3.04 12.59
N ASP A 75 -11.45 1.81 12.18
CA ASP A 75 -11.47 0.69 13.13
C ASP A 75 -10.18 0.51 13.87
#